data_658b33124626a5900e723770b580c436
#
_entry.id   658b33124626a5900e723770b580c436
#
_cell.length_a   1.000
_cell.length_b   1.000
_cell.length_c   1.000
_cell.angle_alpha   90.00
_cell.angle_beta   90.00
_cell.angle_gamma   90.00
#
_symmetry.space_group_name_H-M   'P 1'
#
loop_
_entity.id
_entity.type
_entity.pdbx_description
1 polymer ?
#
loop_
_entity_poly.entity_id
_entity_poly.type
_entity_poly.pdbx_seq_one_letter_code
_entity_poly.pdbx_strand_id
1 'polypeptide(L)'
;IATFNVIGALSMLIIDKKRDIDTLQNLGADDRLISKIFLVEGWLISAIGAGSGLILGVILCYLQQEYGILKLGSSEGVFITDAYPVKLELLDTLAVTAIVLILGFVTAWYPAKFLRKRLLTAKQNEQ
;
A
#
# COMPACT_ATOMS: atom_id res chain seq x y z
N ILE A 1 0.38 -5.56 -9.67
CA ILE A 1 1.56 -6.27 -9.12
C ILE A 1 1.82 -5.82 -7.68
N ALA A 2 1.93 -4.53 -7.42
CA ALA A 2 2.15 -4.01 -6.07
C ALA A 2 1.04 -4.41 -5.09
N THR A 3 -0.23 -4.33 -5.50
CA THR A 3 -1.38 -4.73 -4.70
C THR A 3 -1.32 -6.22 -4.32
N PHE A 4 -0.95 -7.09 -5.26
CA PHE A 4 -0.78 -8.51 -5.02
C PHE A 4 0.35 -8.78 -4.02
N ASN A 5 1.44 -8.05 -4.12
CA ASN A 5 2.59 -8.15 -3.21
C ASN A 5 2.20 -7.72 -1.78
N VAL A 6 1.42 -6.64 -1.63
CA VAL A 6 0.91 -6.19 -0.32
C VAL A 6 -0.02 -7.23 0.30
N ILE A 7 -0.91 -7.85 -0.48
CA ILE A 7 -1.77 -8.95 0.02
C ILE A 7 -0.92 -10.13 0.50
N GLY A 8 0.10 -10.53 -0.25
CA GLY A 8 1.03 -11.60 0.14
C GLY A 8 1.78 -11.27 1.45
N ALA A 9 2.34 -10.06 1.55
CA ALA A 9 3.05 -9.60 2.73
C ALA A 9 2.16 -9.54 3.97
N LEU A 10 0.93 -9.01 3.85
CA LEU A 10 -0.03 -8.97 4.96
C LEU A 10 -0.48 -10.37 5.38
N SER A 11 -0.67 -11.28 4.41
CA SER A 11 -1.03 -12.67 4.71
C SER A 11 0.08 -13.38 5.47
N MET A 12 1.34 -13.16 5.08
CA MET A 12 2.50 -13.69 5.79
C MET A 12 2.62 -13.11 7.20
N LEU A 13 2.44 -11.81 7.34
CA LEU A 13 2.44 -11.11 8.63
C LEU A 13 1.39 -11.69 9.59
N ILE A 14 0.19 -12.01 9.10
CA ILE A 14 -0.87 -12.63 9.90
C ILE A 14 -0.45 -14.02 10.39
N ILE A 15 0.23 -14.81 9.54
CA ILE A 15 0.73 -16.14 9.91
C ILE A 15 1.82 -16.04 10.98
N ASP A 16 2.77 -15.13 10.80
CA ASP A 16 3.87 -14.91 11.75
C ASP A 16 3.36 -14.40 13.10
N LYS A 17 2.35 -13.53 13.08
CA LYS A 17 1.73 -12.98 14.30
C LYS A 17 0.64 -13.87 14.90
N LYS A 18 0.43 -15.08 14.40
CA LYS A 18 -0.58 -15.99 14.96
C LYS A 18 -0.37 -16.27 16.44
N ARG A 19 0.87 -16.38 16.89
CA ARG A 19 1.23 -16.51 18.31
C ARG A 19 0.80 -15.32 19.14
N ASP A 20 1.00 -14.11 18.61
CA ASP A 20 0.63 -12.87 19.28
C ASP A 20 -0.89 -12.74 19.36
N ILE A 21 -1.60 -13.20 18.32
CA ILE A 21 -3.06 -13.26 18.29
C ILE A 21 -3.58 -14.22 19.36
N ASP A 22 -3.01 -15.41 19.47
CA ASP A 22 -3.39 -16.39 20.49
C ASP A 22 -3.14 -15.84 21.90
N THR A 23 -2.04 -15.14 22.11
CA THR A 23 -1.71 -14.46 23.38
C THR A 23 -2.73 -13.37 23.71
N LEU A 24 -3.10 -12.55 22.73
CA LEU A 24 -4.11 -11.49 22.88
C LEU A 24 -5.51 -12.07 23.18
N GLN A 25 -5.87 -13.19 22.57
CA GLN A 25 -7.13 -13.90 22.85
C GLN A 25 -7.14 -14.46 24.27
N ASN A 26 -6.03 -15.02 24.73
CA ASN A 26 -5.88 -15.51 26.11
C ASN A 26 -5.97 -14.40 27.16
N LEU A 27 -5.61 -13.16 26.79
CA LEU A 27 -5.77 -11.96 27.61
C LEU A 27 -7.19 -11.36 27.55
N GLY A 28 -8.12 -11.97 26.79
CA GLY A 28 -9.51 -11.53 26.67
C GLY A 28 -9.77 -10.53 25.55
N ALA A 29 -8.85 -10.38 24.59
CA ALA A 29 -9.09 -9.53 23.41
C ALA A 29 -10.17 -10.15 22.51
N ASP A 30 -11.15 -9.32 22.12
CA ASP A 30 -12.21 -9.73 21.20
C ASP A 30 -11.67 -9.80 19.76
N ASP A 31 -12.20 -10.76 18.97
CA ASP A 31 -11.83 -10.95 17.56
C ASP A 31 -12.02 -9.68 16.72
N ARG A 32 -12.98 -8.84 17.10
CA ARG A 32 -13.20 -7.52 16.48
C ARG A 32 -12.04 -6.56 16.73
N LEU A 33 -11.46 -6.59 17.93
CA LEU A 33 -10.33 -5.76 18.29
C LEU A 33 -9.08 -6.15 17.50
N ILE A 34 -8.80 -7.44 17.38
CA ILE A 34 -7.67 -7.98 16.62
C ILE A 34 -7.80 -7.60 15.14
N SER A 35 -8.98 -7.80 14.55
CA SER A 35 -9.25 -7.43 13.16
C SER A 35 -9.07 -5.92 12.91
N LYS A 36 -9.47 -5.09 13.89
CA LYS A 36 -9.31 -3.63 13.82
C LYS A 36 -7.85 -3.20 13.89
N ILE A 37 -7.04 -3.85 14.71
CA ILE A 37 -5.60 -3.61 14.81
C ILE A 37 -4.92 -3.85 13.47
N PHE A 38 -5.17 -4.98 12.82
CA PHE A 38 -4.60 -5.30 11.50
C PHE A 38 -5.08 -4.35 10.40
N LEU A 39 -6.33 -3.92 10.46
CA LEU A 39 -6.86 -2.93 9.52
C LEU A 39 -6.14 -1.58 9.66
N VAL A 40 -5.96 -1.12 10.89
CA VAL A 40 -5.26 0.14 11.18
C VAL A 40 -3.79 0.05 10.79
N GLU A 41 -3.12 -1.08 11.07
CA GLU A 41 -1.73 -1.34 10.68
C GLU A 41 -1.57 -1.28 9.15
N GLY A 42 -2.41 -1.99 8.40
CA GLY A 42 -2.39 -1.97 6.94
C GLY A 42 -2.68 -0.58 6.35
N TRP A 43 -3.60 0.17 6.96
CA TRP A 43 -3.91 1.53 6.55
C TRP A 43 -2.74 2.49 6.81
N LEU A 44 -2.09 2.38 7.97
CA LEU A 44 -0.90 3.17 8.31
C LEU A 44 0.26 2.91 7.35
N ILE A 45 0.54 1.65 7.03
CA ILE A 45 1.58 1.27 6.07
C ILE A 45 1.27 1.88 4.69
N SER A 46 0.02 1.79 4.24
CA SER A 46 -0.41 2.37 2.97
C SER A 46 -0.32 3.89 2.97
N ALA A 47 -0.68 4.56 4.06
CA ALA A 47 -0.60 6.01 4.18
C ALA A 47 0.85 6.51 4.17
N ILE A 48 1.74 5.85 4.92
CA ILE A 48 3.18 6.18 4.94
C ILE A 48 3.80 5.91 3.56
N GLY A 49 3.47 4.78 2.94
CA GLY A 49 3.95 4.43 1.61
C GLY A 49 3.49 5.41 0.53
N ALA A 50 2.21 5.77 0.55
CA ALA A 50 1.66 6.78 -0.37
C ALA A 50 2.28 8.16 -0.15
N GLY A 51 2.44 8.59 1.11
CA GLY A 51 3.06 9.86 1.45
C GLY A 51 4.52 9.95 1.01
N SER A 52 5.33 8.94 1.33
CA SER A 52 6.74 8.89 0.91
C SER A 52 6.88 8.77 -0.60
N GLY A 53 6.05 7.96 -1.25
CA GLY A 53 6.02 7.82 -2.70
C GLY A 53 5.66 9.13 -3.41
N LEU A 54 4.69 9.87 -2.88
CA LEU A 54 4.30 11.17 -3.42
C LEU A 54 5.45 12.19 -3.33
N ILE A 55 6.10 12.28 -2.16
CA ILE A 55 7.23 13.19 -1.95
C ILE A 55 8.37 12.86 -2.92
N LEU A 56 8.78 11.60 -2.99
CA LEU A 56 9.84 11.15 -3.90
C LEU A 56 9.45 11.37 -5.36
N GLY A 57 8.21 11.06 -5.73
CA GLY A 57 7.70 11.27 -7.09
C GLY A 57 7.74 12.74 -7.51
N VAL A 58 7.27 13.65 -6.65
CA VAL A 58 7.31 15.10 -6.91
C VAL A 58 8.75 15.60 -7.03
N ILE A 59 9.65 15.16 -6.14
CA ILE A 59 11.07 15.54 -6.19
C ILE A 59 11.70 15.06 -7.52
N LEU A 60 11.48 13.82 -7.91
CA LEU A 60 12.01 13.27 -9.15
C LEU A 60 11.45 13.98 -10.39
N CYS A 61 10.15 14.27 -10.41
CA CYS A 61 9.53 15.06 -11.49
C CYS A 61 10.11 16.47 -11.58
N TYR A 62 10.31 17.12 -10.43
CA TYR A 62 10.91 18.46 -10.40
C TYR A 62 12.36 18.44 -10.90
N LEU A 63 13.16 17.47 -10.43
CA LEU A 63 14.54 17.28 -10.92
C LEU A 63 14.57 16.99 -12.42
N GLN A 64 13.62 16.21 -12.92
CA GLN A 64 13.53 15.95 -14.36
C GLN A 64 13.19 17.19 -15.15
N GLN A 65 12.29 18.04 -14.65
CA GLN A 65 11.94 19.31 -15.31
C GLN A 65 13.10 20.30 -15.35
N GLU A 66 13.87 20.41 -14.26
CA GLU A 66 14.97 21.37 -14.12
C GLU A 66 16.24 20.90 -14.82
N TYR A 67 16.58 19.62 -14.66
CA TYR A 67 17.87 19.08 -15.11
C TYR A 67 17.78 18.16 -16.35
N GLY A 68 16.57 17.76 -16.76
CA GLY A 68 16.39 16.91 -17.94
C GLY A 68 17.20 15.60 -17.88
N ILE A 69 17.20 14.93 -16.71
CA ILE A 69 18.05 13.76 -16.43
C ILE A 69 17.80 12.62 -17.41
N LEU A 70 16.54 12.40 -17.78
CA LEU A 70 16.15 11.41 -18.78
C LEU A 70 16.08 12.08 -20.15
N LYS A 71 17.11 11.89 -20.97
CA LYS A 71 17.15 12.32 -22.37
C LYS A 71 16.50 11.25 -23.26
N LEU A 72 15.63 11.67 -24.14
CA LEU A 72 15.11 10.82 -25.21
C LEU A 72 16.23 10.61 -26.25
N GLY A 73 16.98 9.49 -26.11
CA GLY A 73 17.90 8.94 -27.10
C GLY A 73 18.73 9.91 -27.94
N SER A 74 19.99 9.63 -28.10
CA SER A 74 20.94 10.41 -28.90
C SER A 74 20.78 10.25 -30.43
N SER A 75 19.54 10.23 -30.95
CA SER A 75 19.33 10.27 -32.40
C SER A 75 19.13 11.72 -32.82
N GLU A 76 20.20 12.29 -33.29
CA GLU A 76 20.22 13.59 -33.97
C GLU A 76 19.11 13.66 -35.04
N GLY A 77 18.16 14.55 -34.82
CA GLY A 77 17.26 15.03 -35.88
C GLY A 77 15.80 14.60 -35.87
N VAL A 78 15.31 13.83 -34.90
CA VAL A 78 13.91 13.35 -34.93
C VAL A 78 13.01 13.97 -33.85
N PHE A 79 13.57 14.52 -32.77
CA PHE A 79 12.77 15.12 -31.69
C PHE A 79 13.12 16.59 -31.47
N ILE A 80 12.07 17.42 -31.40
CA ILE A 80 12.16 18.88 -31.16
C ILE A 80 12.57 19.20 -29.71
N THR A 81 12.50 18.22 -28.81
CA THR A 81 12.79 18.37 -27.38
C THR A 81 13.86 17.36 -26.93
N ASP A 82 14.97 17.86 -26.39
CA ASP A 82 16.10 17.07 -25.89
C ASP A 82 15.81 16.28 -24.59
N ALA A 83 14.71 16.60 -23.90
CA ALA A 83 14.33 15.99 -22.66
C ALA A 83 12.89 15.43 -22.69
N TYR A 84 12.64 14.35 -21.96
CA TYR A 84 11.30 13.80 -21.81
C TYR A 84 10.35 14.85 -21.16
N PRO A 85 9.27 15.26 -21.83
CA PRO A 85 8.37 16.29 -21.29
C PRO A 85 7.55 15.70 -20.14
N VAL A 86 7.99 15.93 -18.92
CA VAL A 86 7.25 15.57 -17.70
C VAL A 86 6.42 16.78 -17.28
N LYS A 87 5.09 16.64 -17.34
CA LYS A 87 4.15 17.63 -16.79
C LYS A 87 3.60 17.14 -15.48
N LEU A 88 3.80 17.89 -14.43
CA LEU A 88 3.17 17.68 -13.12
C LEU A 88 1.79 18.36 -13.15
N GLU A 89 0.75 17.57 -13.41
CA GLU A 89 -0.63 18.05 -13.27
C GLU A 89 -1.15 17.71 -11.88
N LEU A 90 -1.57 18.72 -11.15
CA LEU A 90 -1.99 18.62 -9.75
C LEU A 90 -3.22 17.70 -9.62
N LEU A 91 -4.11 17.75 -10.61
CA LEU A 91 -5.30 16.91 -10.68
C LEU A 91 -4.94 15.42 -10.83
N ASP A 92 -4.00 15.10 -11.71
CA ASP A 92 -3.55 13.73 -11.94
C ASP A 92 -2.83 13.17 -10.73
N THR A 93 -1.98 13.99 -10.09
CA THR A 93 -1.27 13.60 -8.86
C THR A 93 -2.25 13.29 -7.72
N LEU A 94 -3.29 14.12 -7.56
CA LEU A 94 -4.36 13.87 -6.60
C LEU A 94 -5.16 12.61 -6.93
N ALA A 95 -5.51 12.40 -8.20
CA ALA A 95 -6.25 11.22 -8.63
C ALA A 95 -5.45 9.93 -8.36
N VAL A 96 -4.17 9.89 -8.71
CA VAL A 96 -3.30 8.73 -8.45
C VAL A 96 -3.15 8.49 -6.95
N THR A 97 -2.94 9.53 -6.16
CA THR A 97 -2.85 9.42 -4.69
C THR A 97 -4.13 8.85 -4.09
N ALA A 98 -5.30 9.33 -4.53
CA ALA A 98 -6.59 8.83 -4.09
C ALA A 98 -6.77 7.34 -4.43
N ILE A 99 -6.43 6.94 -5.65
CA ILE A 99 -6.51 5.54 -6.10
C ILE A 99 -5.59 4.65 -5.25
N VAL A 100 -4.36 5.07 -4.99
CA VAL A 100 -3.40 4.30 -4.16
C VAL A 100 -3.92 4.13 -2.73
N LEU A 101 -4.48 5.18 -2.13
CA LEU A 101 -5.06 5.10 -0.79
C LEU A 101 -6.28 4.17 -0.73
N ILE A 102 -7.17 4.24 -1.74
CA ILE A 102 -8.34 3.35 -1.84
C ILE A 102 -7.88 1.90 -2.00
N LEU A 103 -6.93 1.62 -2.89
CA LEU A 103 -6.39 0.28 -3.10
C LEU A 103 -5.70 -0.24 -1.83
N GLY A 104 -4.94 0.60 -1.14
CA GLY A 104 -4.32 0.26 0.14
C GLY A 104 -5.35 -0.12 1.20
N PHE A 105 -6.43 0.65 1.31
CA PHE A 105 -7.52 0.36 2.23
C PHE A 105 -8.23 -0.97 1.90
N VAL A 106 -8.60 -1.18 0.63
CA VAL A 106 -9.25 -2.42 0.17
C VAL A 106 -8.34 -3.63 0.40
N THR A 107 -7.04 -3.48 0.10
CA THR A 107 -6.04 -4.55 0.28
C THR A 107 -5.85 -4.93 1.75
N ALA A 108 -5.87 -3.95 2.66
CA ALA A 108 -5.79 -4.19 4.10
C ALA A 108 -7.09 -4.83 4.65
N TRP A 109 -8.24 -4.47 4.08
CA TRP A 109 -9.53 -4.97 4.53
C TRP A 109 -9.73 -6.46 4.24
N TYR A 110 -9.24 -6.93 3.11
CA TYR A 110 -9.41 -8.32 2.68
C TYR A 110 -8.85 -9.35 3.69
N PRO A 111 -7.57 -9.31 4.10
CA PRO A 111 -7.02 -10.24 5.08
C PRO A 111 -7.64 -10.07 6.48
N ALA A 112 -7.97 -8.86 6.89
CA ALA A 112 -8.64 -8.60 8.16
C ALA A 112 -10.02 -9.27 8.25
N LYS A 113 -10.80 -9.25 7.17
CA LYS A 113 -12.10 -9.93 7.09
C LYS A 113 -11.96 -11.46 7.06
N PHE A 114 -10.94 -11.97 6.38
CA PHE A 114 -10.67 -13.41 6.30
C PHE A 114 -10.22 -13.98 7.66
N LEU A 115 -9.38 -13.26 8.38
CA LEU A 115 -8.94 -13.62 9.72
C LEU A 115 -10.12 -13.74 10.68
N ARG A 116 -11.01 -12.74 10.69
CA ARG A 116 -12.23 -12.76 11.51
C ARG A 116 -13.10 -13.99 11.24
N LYS A 117 -13.27 -14.38 9.96
CA LYS A 117 -14.06 -15.55 9.60
C LYS A 117 -13.44 -16.85 10.11
N ARG A 118 -12.12 -16.98 10.03
CA ARG A 118 -11.40 -18.17 10.53
C ARG A 118 -11.44 -18.30 12.04
N LEU A 119 -11.30 -17.20 12.77
CA LEU A 119 -11.37 -17.19 14.22
C LEU A 119 -12.76 -17.59 14.74
N LEU A 120 -13.82 -17.14 14.07
CA LEU A 120 -15.19 -17.53 14.41
C LEU A 120 -15.45 -19.04 14.17
N THR A 121 -14.89 -19.59 13.09
CA THR A 121 -15.05 -21.03 12.77
C THR A 121 -14.25 -21.92 13.73
N ALA A 122 -13.07 -21.51 14.14
CA ALA A 122 -12.28 -22.24 15.13
C ALA A 122 -12.99 -22.33 16.49
N LYS A 123 -13.64 -21.25 16.92
CA LYS A 123 -14.39 -21.19 18.18
C LYS A 123 -15.65 -22.07 18.17
N GLN A 124 -16.25 -22.31 17.00
CA GLN A 124 -17.41 -23.22 16.87
C GLN A 124 -17.03 -24.70 16.95
N ASN A 125 -15.81 -25.05 16.61
CA ASN A 125 -15.35 -26.45 16.65
C ASN A 125 -14.83 -26.91 18.03
N GLU A 126 -14.70 -25.97 18.98
CA GLU A 126 -14.29 -26.27 20.36
C GLU A 126 -15.47 -26.40 21.35
N GLN A 127 -16.70 -26.22 20.87
CA GLN A 127 -17.93 -26.47 21.64
C GLN A 127 -18.62 -27.76 21.19
#